data_c1625d0cc52e9920b15fbaf97abec89c
#
_entry.id   c1625d0cc52e9920b15fbaf97abec89c
#
_cell.length_a   1.000
_cell.length_b   1.000
_cell.length_c   1.000
_cell.angle_alpha   90.00
_cell.angle_beta   90.00
_cell.angle_gamma   90.00
#
_symmetry.space_group_name_H-M   'P 1'
#
loop_
_entity.id
_entity.type
_entity.pdbx_description
1 polymer ?
#
loop_
_entity_poly.entity_id
_entity_poly.type
_entity_poly.pdbx_seq_one_letter_code
_entity_poly.pdbx_strand_id
1 'polypeptide(L)'
;MYYPDEVGTAYYMTRLSEHFAKFYEVGVLCGRPKYNARGVPVPRREFLNGVWIERCIDSTLDKNIFVFRLFNVFVSSLSIFLKALVRINRGDLVFVVTSPPLLPFVTTVACKVRGAKLLLRIDDVYPEVFVATGILKKGSFLELFLIYLNKLLYRAVDRIFVLGRDMARLAGNKAGRCSDRIRIIPNWADADIVFPMPKLKNPLLKELGISDKFVVQCAGTMGRAQAIETLFAAAEKLLDNKDITFLFIGSGQKVNWMKKKIREKSLKNIIFLGQRPRYDQNNFLNACDVSLVTLLPGMTGAGVPSRMYNVMAASKPIISVASEESELSLVTKEEDIGWVTSPANPDDLVKTILEARSDLGRLEEMGRRARLLAETKYSIKSIIAKYERAIEEIILEENHLKNI
;
A
#
# COMPACT_ATOMS: atom_id res chain seq x y z
N MET A 1 -4.32 11.12 -5.95
CA MET A 1 -5.29 10.00 -5.90
C MET A 1 -6.21 10.25 -4.72
N TYR A 2 -7.52 10.17 -4.94
CA TYR A 2 -8.55 10.47 -3.93
C TYR A 2 -9.88 9.86 -4.39
N TYR A 3 -10.94 9.97 -3.59
CA TYR A 3 -12.29 9.56 -3.93
C TYR A 3 -12.71 10.04 -5.36
N PRO A 4 -13.41 9.23 -6.15
CA PRO A 4 -13.98 7.89 -5.86
C PRO A 4 -13.06 6.69 -6.13
N ASP A 5 -11.75 6.89 -6.34
CA ASP A 5 -10.83 5.76 -6.35
C ASP A 5 -10.73 5.15 -4.94
N GLU A 6 -10.90 3.81 -4.84
CA GLU A 6 -10.88 3.07 -3.57
C GLU A 6 -9.62 2.20 -3.40
N VAL A 7 -8.60 2.45 -4.21
CA VAL A 7 -7.36 1.65 -4.17
C VAL A 7 -6.32 2.28 -3.25
N GLY A 8 -5.68 1.48 -2.42
CA GLY A 8 -4.50 1.83 -1.64
C GLY A 8 -4.53 3.24 -1.04
N THR A 9 -3.59 4.08 -1.43
CA THR A 9 -3.42 5.46 -0.94
C THR A 9 -4.69 6.31 -1.06
N ALA A 10 -5.46 6.17 -2.15
CA ALA A 10 -6.68 6.95 -2.35
C ALA A 10 -7.69 6.70 -1.21
N TYR A 11 -7.90 5.43 -0.85
CA TYR A 11 -8.79 5.04 0.23
C TYR A 11 -8.33 5.60 1.58
N TYR A 12 -7.05 5.40 1.93
CA TYR A 12 -6.50 5.89 3.20
C TYR A 12 -6.60 7.41 3.31
N MET A 13 -6.28 8.14 2.24
CA MET A 13 -6.35 9.61 2.25
C MET A 13 -7.79 10.11 2.33
N THR A 14 -8.74 9.46 1.67
CA THR A 14 -10.16 9.82 1.78
C THR A 14 -10.65 9.69 3.22
N ARG A 15 -10.41 8.53 3.85
CA ARG A 15 -10.84 8.30 5.24
C ARG A 15 -10.15 9.23 6.24
N LEU A 16 -8.86 9.51 6.04
CA LEU A 16 -8.12 10.41 6.90
C LEU A 16 -8.65 11.85 6.77
N SER A 17 -8.90 12.33 5.55
CA SER A 17 -9.45 13.67 5.31
C SER A 17 -10.86 13.81 5.90
N GLU A 18 -11.74 12.83 5.72
CA GLU A 18 -13.09 12.81 6.30
C GLU A 18 -13.06 12.82 7.84
N HIS A 19 -12.06 12.14 8.43
CA HIS A 19 -11.89 12.16 9.88
C HIS A 19 -11.49 13.55 10.37
N PHE A 20 -10.46 14.17 9.76
CA PHE A 20 -10.00 15.49 10.17
C PHE A 20 -11.00 16.61 9.84
N ALA A 21 -11.86 16.43 8.86
CA ALA A 21 -12.92 17.38 8.54
C ALA A 21 -13.97 17.53 9.67
N LYS A 22 -13.95 16.66 10.66
CA LYS A 22 -14.79 16.82 11.88
C LYS A 22 -14.25 17.87 12.83
N PHE A 23 -12.97 18.24 12.73
CA PHE A 23 -12.27 19.10 13.68
C PHE A 23 -11.64 20.33 13.01
N TYR A 24 -11.37 20.26 11.70
CA TYR A 24 -10.66 21.26 10.93
C TYR A 24 -11.37 21.52 9.60
N GLU A 25 -11.12 22.70 9.00
CA GLU A 25 -11.45 22.92 7.61
C GLU A 25 -10.46 22.15 6.72
N VAL A 26 -10.96 21.20 5.93
CA VAL A 26 -10.13 20.33 5.09
C VAL A 26 -10.41 20.54 3.62
N GLY A 27 -9.36 20.94 2.89
CA GLY A 27 -9.34 21.04 1.43
C GLY A 27 -8.44 20.01 0.80
N VAL A 28 -8.91 19.33 -0.26
CA VAL A 28 -8.15 18.32 -1.00
C VAL A 28 -7.94 18.75 -2.44
N LEU A 29 -6.68 18.85 -2.86
CA LEU A 29 -6.28 19.02 -4.25
C LEU A 29 -5.88 17.64 -4.83
N CYS A 30 -6.61 17.15 -5.82
CA CYS A 30 -6.35 15.83 -6.42
C CYS A 30 -6.50 15.86 -7.94
N GLY A 31 -6.07 14.80 -8.64
CA GLY A 31 -6.38 14.56 -10.04
C GLY A 31 -7.75 13.88 -10.22
N ARG A 32 -8.11 13.60 -11.48
CA ARG A 32 -9.27 12.78 -11.81
C ARG A 32 -9.03 11.31 -11.43
N PRO A 33 -10.12 10.51 -11.23
CA PRO A 33 -10.00 9.08 -10.97
C PRO A 33 -9.23 8.34 -12.06
N LYS A 34 -8.29 7.47 -11.68
CA LYS A 34 -7.37 6.80 -12.62
C LYS A 34 -7.35 5.27 -12.50
N TYR A 35 -7.98 4.73 -11.46
CA TYR A 35 -7.93 3.30 -11.13
C TYR A 35 -9.30 2.64 -11.31
N ASN A 36 -9.90 2.14 -10.25
CA ASN A 36 -11.19 1.45 -10.30
C ASN A 36 -12.37 2.35 -10.69
N ALA A 37 -12.27 3.66 -10.46
CA ALA A 37 -13.25 4.65 -10.88
C ALA A 37 -12.84 5.39 -12.18
N ARG A 38 -11.91 4.85 -12.96
CA ARG A 38 -11.48 5.47 -14.23
C ARG A 38 -12.67 5.61 -15.19
N GLY A 39 -12.87 6.84 -15.70
CA GLY A 39 -13.96 7.16 -16.64
C GLY A 39 -15.28 7.51 -15.96
N VAL A 40 -15.38 7.38 -14.66
CA VAL A 40 -16.56 7.87 -13.91
C VAL A 40 -16.57 9.40 -13.98
N PRO A 41 -17.68 10.03 -14.42
CA PRO A 41 -17.83 11.48 -14.39
C PRO A 41 -17.80 11.98 -12.95
N VAL A 42 -16.92 12.94 -12.68
CA VAL A 42 -16.81 13.58 -11.38
C VAL A 42 -16.78 15.10 -11.50
N PRO A 43 -17.44 15.85 -10.61
CA PRO A 43 -17.43 17.29 -10.67
C PRO A 43 -16.01 17.84 -10.41
N ARG A 44 -15.71 19.00 -10.97
CA ARG A 44 -14.42 19.65 -10.76
C ARG A 44 -14.23 20.12 -9.33
N ARG A 45 -15.31 20.53 -8.68
CA ARG A 45 -15.37 20.92 -7.27
C ARG A 45 -16.59 20.29 -6.62
N GLU A 46 -16.42 19.74 -5.45
CA GLU A 46 -17.50 19.22 -4.64
C GLU A 46 -17.18 19.32 -3.16
N PHE A 47 -18.23 19.33 -2.35
CA PHE A 47 -18.13 19.19 -0.90
C PHE A 47 -18.74 17.85 -0.51
N LEU A 48 -17.93 16.99 0.09
CA LEU A 48 -18.33 15.63 0.43
C LEU A 48 -17.80 15.25 1.83
N ASN A 49 -18.69 14.82 2.71
CA ASN A 49 -18.35 14.36 4.06
C ASN A 49 -17.46 15.35 4.84
N GLY A 50 -17.75 16.67 4.72
CA GLY A 50 -17.01 17.72 5.39
C GLY A 50 -15.74 18.19 4.67
N VAL A 51 -15.40 17.59 3.54
CA VAL A 51 -14.16 17.87 2.78
C VAL A 51 -14.45 18.64 1.51
N TRP A 52 -13.75 19.76 1.29
CA TRP A 52 -13.73 20.47 0.02
C TRP A 52 -12.76 19.80 -0.95
N ILE A 53 -13.27 19.27 -2.05
CA ILE A 53 -12.47 18.57 -3.07
C ILE A 53 -12.37 19.43 -4.32
N GLU A 54 -11.15 19.77 -4.73
CA GLU A 54 -10.90 20.43 -6.03
C GLU A 54 -10.04 19.53 -6.91
N ARG A 55 -10.59 19.09 -8.05
CA ARG A 55 -9.90 18.26 -9.04
C ARG A 55 -9.13 19.13 -10.02
N CYS A 56 -7.82 18.95 -10.02
CA CYS A 56 -6.89 19.64 -10.89
C CYS A 56 -6.95 19.09 -12.31
N ILE A 57 -6.42 19.85 -13.28
CA ILE A 57 -6.27 19.40 -14.66
C ILE A 57 -5.31 18.21 -14.67
N ASP A 58 -5.69 17.19 -15.41
CA ASP A 58 -4.93 15.95 -15.53
C ASP A 58 -4.93 15.45 -16.97
N SER A 59 -3.82 14.88 -17.40
CA SER A 59 -3.73 14.24 -18.72
C SER A 59 -4.21 12.79 -18.64
N THR A 60 -4.92 12.34 -19.66
CA THR A 60 -5.51 10.99 -19.77
C THR A 60 -4.79 10.12 -20.81
N LEU A 61 -3.58 10.50 -21.23
CA LEU A 61 -2.77 9.73 -22.18
C LEU A 61 -2.52 8.31 -21.68
N ASP A 62 -2.29 7.39 -22.61
CA ASP A 62 -2.08 5.98 -22.27
C ASP A 62 -0.89 5.77 -21.33
N LYS A 63 -1.19 5.34 -20.11
CA LYS A 63 -0.19 5.07 -19.06
C LYS A 63 0.73 3.88 -19.35
N ASN A 64 0.43 3.07 -20.36
CA ASN A 64 1.26 1.95 -20.77
C ASN A 64 2.49 2.43 -21.57
N ILE A 65 2.40 3.61 -22.20
CA ILE A 65 3.51 4.24 -22.89
C ILE A 65 4.30 5.08 -21.89
N PHE A 66 5.59 4.77 -21.75
CA PHE A 66 6.47 5.38 -20.72
C PHE A 66 6.51 6.91 -20.80
N VAL A 67 6.68 7.47 -22.00
CA VAL A 67 6.73 8.94 -22.21
C VAL A 67 5.41 9.59 -21.82
N PHE A 68 4.28 8.99 -22.18
CA PHE A 68 2.96 9.50 -21.81
C PHE A 68 2.72 9.43 -20.30
N ARG A 69 3.26 8.41 -19.64
CA ARG A 69 3.20 8.32 -18.19
C ARG A 69 3.98 9.44 -17.50
N LEU A 70 5.18 9.76 -17.99
CA LEU A 70 5.96 10.89 -17.48
C LEU A 70 5.24 12.23 -17.71
N PHE A 71 4.69 12.43 -18.91
CA PHE A 71 3.91 13.61 -19.24
C PHE A 71 2.68 13.76 -18.34
N ASN A 72 1.94 12.67 -18.09
CA ASN A 72 0.80 12.66 -17.18
C ASN A 72 1.20 13.06 -15.75
N VAL A 73 2.34 12.56 -15.26
CA VAL A 73 2.88 12.93 -13.94
C VAL A 73 3.25 14.40 -13.90
N PHE A 74 3.89 14.92 -14.93
CA PHE A 74 4.30 16.32 -15.01
C PHE A 74 3.09 17.28 -15.03
N VAL A 75 2.12 17.04 -15.94
CA VAL A 75 0.91 17.87 -16.07
C VAL A 75 0.11 17.86 -14.76
N SER A 76 -0.10 16.71 -14.17
CA SER A 76 -0.80 16.55 -12.89
C SER A 76 -0.11 17.32 -11.77
N SER A 77 1.22 17.16 -11.64
CA SER A 77 2.00 17.83 -10.59
C SER A 77 2.05 19.35 -10.77
N LEU A 78 2.21 19.82 -12.01
CA LEU A 78 2.20 21.25 -12.32
C LEU A 78 0.83 21.88 -12.04
N SER A 79 -0.26 21.20 -12.44
CA SER A 79 -1.62 21.67 -12.17
C SER A 79 -1.92 21.76 -10.66
N ILE A 80 -1.48 20.77 -9.88
CA ILE A 80 -1.61 20.80 -8.42
C ILE A 80 -0.75 21.92 -7.83
N PHE A 81 0.48 22.10 -8.30
CA PHE A 81 1.38 23.18 -7.85
C PHE A 81 0.75 24.57 -8.02
N LEU A 82 0.24 24.88 -9.22
CA LEU A 82 -0.41 26.16 -9.49
C LEU A 82 -1.63 26.39 -8.60
N LYS A 83 -2.41 25.33 -8.36
CA LYS A 83 -3.55 25.39 -7.43
C LYS A 83 -3.11 25.56 -5.98
N ALA A 84 -2.07 24.85 -5.57
CA ALA A 84 -1.49 24.95 -4.23
C ALA A 84 -1.02 26.38 -3.93
N LEU A 85 -0.35 27.04 -4.88
CA LEU A 85 0.07 28.44 -4.73
C LEU A 85 -1.10 29.42 -4.48
N VAL A 86 -2.31 29.08 -4.94
CA VAL A 86 -3.51 29.92 -4.76
C VAL A 86 -4.30 29.53 -3.51
N ARG A 87 -4.32 28.24 -3.17
CA ARG A 87 -5.20 27.69 -2.12
C ARG A 87 -4.54 27.60 -0.75
N ILE A 88 -3.22 27.41 -0.71
CA ILE A 88 -2.49 27.32 0.55
C ILE A 88 -2.34 28.72 1.14
N ASN A 89 -2.63 28.85 2.42
CA ASN A 89 -2.45 30.05 3.21
C ASN A 89 -1.31 29.87 4.21
N ARG A 90 -0.83 31.00 4.73
CA ARG A 90 0.17 30.99 5.79
C ARG A 90 -0.41 30.34 7.06
N GLY A 91 0.34 29.40 7.64
CA GLY A 91 -0.07 28.62 8.83
C GLY A 91 -0.88 27.37 8.51
N ASP A 92 -1.21 27.08 7.24
CA ASP A 92 -1.83 25.80 6.88
C ASP A 92 -0.90 24.63 7.14
N LEU A 93 -1.48 23.48 7.50
CA LEU A 93 -0.82 22.18 7.53
C LEU A 93 -1.14 21.43 6.23
N VAL A 94 -0.14 21.25 5.39
CA VAL A 94 -0.31 20.60 4.09
C VAL A 94 0.16 19.16 4.18
N PHE A 95 -0.73 18.22 3.91
CA PHE A 95 -0.44 16.80 3.90
C PHE A 95 -0.24 16.30 2.47
N VAL A 96 0.94 15.76 2.15
CA VAL A 96 1.27 15.27 0.82
C VAL A 96 1.74 13.81 0.83
N VAL A 97 1.38 13.06 -0.21
CA VAL A 97 1.80 11.67 -0.42
C VAL A 97 2.82 11.55 -1.56
N THR A 98 3.61 10.47 -1.58
CA THR A 98 4.65 10.24 -2.60
C THR A 98 4.10 9.76 -3.96
N SER A 99 2.80 9.75 -4.16
CA SER A 99 2.19 9.33 -5.43
C SER A 99 1.33 10.45 -6.04
N PRO A 100 1.74 11.02 -7.18
CA PRO A 100 2.90 10.68 -8.02
C PRO A 100 4.25 11.18 -7.41
N PRO A 101 5.40 10.58 -7.82
CA PRO A 101 6.71 10.86 -7.19
C PRO A 101 7.18 12.33 -7.23
N LEU A 102 6.74 13.12 -8.20
CA LEU A 102 7.10 14.54 -8.33
C LEU A 102 6.30 15.45 -7.37
N LEU A 103 5.14 14.99 -6.91
CA LEU A 103 4.20 15.78 -6.12
C LEU A 103 4.82 16.36 -4.83
N PRO A 104 5.58 15.62 -4.01
CA PRO A 104 6.18 16.17 -2.80
C PRO A 104 7.12 17.35 -3.07
N PHE A 105 7.88 17.31 -4.17
CA PHE A 105 8.83 18.39 -4.52
C PHE A 105 8.10 19.69 -4.84
N VAL A 106 7.11 19.65 -5.74
CA VAL A 106 6.36 20.85 -6.12
C VAL A 106 5.54 21.38 -4.95
N THR A 107 4.98 20.50 -4.11
CA THR A 107 4.24 20.92 -2.91
C THR A 107 5.17 21.57 -1.88
N THR A 108 6.40 21.05 -1.71
CA THR A 108 7.41 21.69 -0.83
C THR A 108 7.69 23.13 -1.24
N VAL A 109 7.86 23.37 -2.53
CA VAL A 109 8.07 24.73 -3.05
C VAL A 109 6.85 25.62 -2.76
N ALA A 110 5.64 25.14 -3.03
CA ALA A 110 4.40 25.89 -2.77
C ALA A 110 4.26 26.24 -1.28
N CYS A 111 4.49 25.28 -0.37
CA CYS A 111 4.43 25.52 1.09
C CYS A 111 5.46 26.55 1.55
N LYS A 112 6.70 26.45 1.06
CA LYS A 112 7.75 27.44 1.38
C LYS A 112 7.39 28.84 0.94
N VAL A 113 6.85 29.00 -0.28
CA VAL A 113 6.41 30.30 -0.82
C VAL A 113 5.23 30.87 -0.02
N ARG A 114 4.32 29.99 0.43
CA ARG A 114 3.10 30.41 1.13
C ARG A 114 3.25 30.47 2.66
N GLY A 115 4.37 30.02 3.22
CA GLY A 115 4.59 29.98 4.67
C GLY A 115 3.73 28.94 5.39
N ALA A 116 3.45 27.82 4.72
CA ALA A 116 2.72 26.67 5.25
C ALA A 116 3.67 25.56 5.67
N LYS A 117 3.24 24.70 6.60
CA LYS A 117 3.98 23.51 7.02
C LYS A 117 3.64 22.31 6.16
N LEU A 118 4.64 21.47 5.88
CA LEU A 118 4.50 20.32 5.02
C LEU A 118 4.70 19.00 5.77
N LEU A 119 3.67 18.15 5.74
CA LEU A 119 3.65 16.80 6.28
C LEU A 119 3.74 15.82 5.12
N LEU A 120 4.86 15.10 5.02
CA LEU A 120 5.11 14.14 3.95
C LEU A 120 4.78 12.72 4.42
N ARG A 121 3.79 12.07 3.80
CA ARG A 121 3.59 10.63 3.95
C ARG A 121 4.26 9.88 2.81
N ILE A 122 5.11 8.94 3.17
CA ILE A 122 5.84 8.09 2.22
C ILE A 122 5.13 6.74 2.15
N ASP A 123 4.42 6.52 1.03
CA ASP A 123 3.84 5.19 0.71
C ASP A 123 4.86 4.30 0.02
N ASP A 124 5.64 4.89 -0.92
CA ASP A 124 6.75 4.26 -1.63
C ASP A 124 7.98 5.16 -1.57
N VAL A 125 9.15 4.57 -1.31
CA VAL A 125 10.43 5.29 -1.28
C VAL A 125 11.08 5.24 -2.65
N TYR A 126 11.22 6.41 -3.27
CA TYR A 126 11.94 6.56 -4.54
C TYR A 126 13.36 7.07 -4.27
N PRO A 127 14.39 6.72 -5.10
CA PRO A 127 14.30 5.88 -6.29
C PRO A 127 14.34 4.35 -6.03
N GLU A 128 14.37 3.89 -4.77
CA GLU A 128 14.59 2.49 -4.40
C GLU A 128 13.56 1.55 -5.06
N VAL A 129 12.27 1.95 -5.11
CA VAL A 129 11.25 1.18 -5.84
C VAL A 129 11.60 1.03 -7.32
N PHE A 130 12.15 2.07 -7.97
CA PHE A 130 12.54 2.00 -9.37
C PHE A 130 13.72 1.06 -9.58
N VAL A 131 14.68 1.04 -8.66
CA VAL A 131 15.84 0.14 -8.70
C VAL A 131 15.39 -1.31 -8.47
N ALA A 132 14.62 -1.57 -7.41
CA ALA A 132 14.13 -2.90 -7.09
C ALA A 132 13.25 -3.51 -8.18
N THR A 133 12.49 -2.68 -8.91
CA THR A 133 11.64 -3.11 -10.03
C THR A 133 12.35 -3.13 -11.39
N GLY A 134 13.65 -2.84 -11.44
CA GLY A 134 14.45 -2.84 -12.66
C GLY A 134 14.16 -1.69 -13.64
N ILE A 135 13.42 -0.67 -13.20
CA ILE A 135 13.15 0.54 -14.02
C ILE A 135 14.40 1.43 -14.09
N LEU A 136 15.19 1.44 -13.01
CA LEU A 136 16.40 2.24 -12.90
C LEU A 136 17.58 1.33 -12.52
N LYS A 137 18.72 1.53 -13.17
CA LYS A 137 19.93 0.78 -12.87
C LYS A 137 20.57 1.31 -11.57
N LYS A 138 20.90 0.40 -10.66
CA LYS A 138 21.62 0.70 -9.42
C LYS A 138 23.01 1.32 -9.73
N GLY A 139 23.37 2.37 -9.00
CA GLY A 139 24.62 3.11 -9.20
C GLY A 139 24.60 4.08 -10.41
N SER A 140 23.46 4.21 -11.12
CA SER A 140 23.37 5.16 -12.23
C SER A 140 23.36 6.62 -11.76
N PHE A 141 23.83 7.52 -12.61
CA PHE A 141 23.79 8.97 -12.35
C PHE A 141 22.38 9.46 -11.97
N LEU A 142 21.35 8.94 -12.64
CA LEU A 142 19.97 9.31 -12.36
C LEU A 142 19.52 8.83 -10.98
N GLU A 143 19.91 7.62 -10.55
CA GLU A 143 19.62 7.16 -9.18
C GLU A 143 20.27 8.08 -8.14
N LEU A 144 21.56 8.36 -8.29
CA LEU A 144 22.31 9.22 -7.36
C LEU A 144 21.72 10.64 -7.30
N PHE A 145 21.33 11.17 -8.44
CA PHE A 145 20.64 12.46 -8.53
C PHE A 145 19.29 12.45 -7.81
N LEU A 146 18.47 11.42 -8.00
CA LEU A 146 17.19 11.28 -7.31
C LEU A 146 17.35 11.07 -5.79
N ILE A 147 18.38 10.33 -5.37
CA ILE A 147 18.73 10.21 -3.94
C ILE A 147 19.10 11.58 -3.37
N TYR A 148 19.89 12.38 -4.08
CA TYR A 148 20.24 13.73 -3.65
C TYR A 148 19.02 14.64 -3.52
N LEU A 149 18.13 14.62 -4.50
CA LEU A 149 16.87 15.38 -4.44
C LEU A 149 16.00 14.95 -3.25
N ASN A 150 15.90 13.65 -2.98
CA ASN A 150 15.15 13.17 -1.80
C ASN A 150 15.79 13.61 -0.48
N LYS A 151 17.13 13.66 -0.39
CA LYS A 151 17.81 14.21 0.80
C LYS A 151 17.41 15.68 1.03
N LEU A 152 17.34 16.47 -0.03
CA LEU A 152 16.89 17.87 0.07
C LEU A 152 15.41 17.94 0.49
N LEU A 153 14.55 17.14 -0.11
CA LEU A 153 13.14 17.07 0.22
C LEU A 153 12.94 16.71 1.71
N TYR A 154 13.56 15.64 2.20
CA TYR A 154 13.37 15.17 3.58
C TYR A 154 13.89 16.15 4.62
N ARG A 155 14.88 16.98 4.28
CA ARG A 155 15.34 18.07 5.14
C ARG A 155 14.42 19.30 5.10
N ALA A 156 13.65 19.45 4.04
CA ALA A 156 12.81 20.64 3.82
C ALA A 156 11.40 20.50 4.41
N VAL A 157 10.93 19.27 4.69
CA VAL A 157 9.59 18.99 5.25
C VAL A 157 9.60 19.05 6.78
N ASP A 158 8.44 19.37 7.37
CA ASP A 158 8.31 19.53 8.82
C ASP A 158 8.12 18.21 9.55
N ARG A 159 7.42 17.24 8.94
CA ARG A 159 7.26 15.87 9.44
C ARG A 159 7.24 14.87 8.29
N ILE A 160 7.71 13.67 8.60
CA ILE A 160 7.74 12.53 7.67
C ILE A 160 7.00 11.36 8.32
N PHE A 161 5.97 10.86 7.66
CA PHE A 161 5.24 9.67 8.06
C PHE A 161 5.66 8.50 7.17
N VAL A 162 6.06 7.40 7.78
CA VAL A 162 6.45 6.15 7.10
C VAL A 162 5.63 4.99 7.64
N LEU A 163 5.51 3.92 6.85
CA LEU A 163 4.59 2.82 7.14
C LEU A 163 5.20 1.71 7.99
N GLY A 164 6.54 1.66 8.13
CA GLY A 164 7.24 0.62 8.85
C GLY A 164 8.63 1.03 9.30
N ARG A 165 9.24 0.17 10.16
CA ARG A 165 10.57 0.38 10.76
C ARG A 165 11.70 0.36 9.72
N ASP A 166 11.60 -0.50 8.73
CA ASP A 166 12.52 -0.60 7.61
C ASP A 166 12.48 0.67 6.75
N MET A 167 11.28 1.22 6.50
CA MET A 167 11.11 2.52 5.84
C MET A 167 11.66 3.67 6.68
N ALA A 168 11.45 3.65 8.01
CA ALA A 168 11.99 4.67 8.91
C ALA A 168 13.53 4.69 8.87
N ARG A 169 14.18 3.52 8.86
CA ARG A 169 15.63 3.38 8.74
C ARG A 169 16.13 3.97 7.41
N LEU A 170 15.47 3.61 6.30
CA LEU A 170 15.85 4.10 4.96
C LEU A 170 15.62 5.62 4.83
N ALA A 171 14.48 6.13 5.29
CA ALA A 171 14.18 7.56 5.31
C ALA A 171 15.12 8.34 6.24
N GLY A 172 15.45 7.79 7.42
CA GLY A 172 16.39 8.36 8.38
C GLY A 172 17.79 8.55 7.79
N ASN A 173 18.29 7.57 7.06
CA ASN A 173 19.56 7.67 6.36
C ASN A 173 19.59 8.81 5.32
N LYS A 174 18.45 9.13 4.72
CA LYS A 174 18.32 10.24 3.79
C LYS A 174 18.10 11.58 4.50
N ALA A 175 17.30 11.61 5.55
CA ALA A 175 17.00 12.81 6.32
C ALA A 175 18.22 13.31 7.14
N GLY A 176 19.09 12.40 7.57
CA GLY A 176 20.26 12.73 8.36
C GLY A 176 19.88 13.37 9.70
N ARG A 177 20.34 14.60 9.97
CA ARG A 177 20.06 15.33 11.23
C ARG A 177 18.56 15.61 11.48
N CYS A 178 17.69 15.47 10.45
CA CYS A 178 16.24 15.65 10.57
C CYS A 178 15.50 14.30 10.78
N SER A 179 16.17 13.25 11.16
CA SER A 179 15.55 11.92 11.43
C SER A 179 14.57 11.92 12.61
N ASP A 180 14.70 12.86 13.53
CA ASP A 180 13.77 13.13 14.64
C ASP A 180 12.36 13.52 14.19
N ARG A 181 12.22 14.00 12.95
CA ARG A 181 10.94 14.35 12.33
C ARG A 181 10.17 13.14 11.77
N ILE A 182 10.76 11.94 11.80
CA ILE A 182 10.14 10.73 11.27
C ILE A 182 9.23 10.10 12.31
N ARG A 183 7.99 9.77 11.89
CA ARG A 183 7.02 9.03 12.70
C ARG A 183 6.57 7.79 11.93
N ILE A 184 6.53 6.65 12.61
CA ILE A 184 6.03 5.40 12.05
C ILE A 184 4.52 5.32 12.30
N ILE A 185 3.75 5.45 11.23
CA ILE A 185 2.29 5.33 11.26
C ILE A 185 1.89 4.32 10.19
N PRO A 186 1.62 3.06 10.54
CA PRO A 186 1.22 2.01 9.61
C PRO A 186 -0.12 2.32 8.93
N ASN A 187 -0.45 1.55 7.90
CA ASN A 187 -1.82 1.49 7.43
C ASN A 187 -2.71 0.75 8.46
N TRP A 188 -4.01 0.94 8.36
CA TRP A 188 -4.98 0.25 9.22
C TRP A 188 -5.66 -0.92 8.52
N ALA A 189 -6.27 -1.77 9.32
CA ALA A 189 -7.18 -2.83 8.90
C ALA A 189 -8.63 -2.32 8.93
N ASP A 190 -9.41 -2.70 7.92
CA ASP A 190 -10.84 -2.36 7.85
C ASP A 190 -11.68 -3.43 8.58
N ALA A 191 -11.44 -3.59 9.89
CA ALA A 191 -12.02 -4.68 10.68
C ALA A 191 -13.56 -4.59 10.81
N ASP A 192 -14.16 -3.44 10.53
CA ASP A 192 -15.62 -3.25 10.50
C ASP A 192 -16.25 -3.75 9.18
N ILE A 193 -15.48 -3.78 8.10
CA ILE A 193 -15.93 -4.20 6.76
C ILE A 193 -15.50 -5.63 6.47
N VAL A 194 -14.30 -5.99 6.90
CA VAL A 194 -13.72 -7.31 6.75
C VAL A 194 -13.74 -8.03 8.09
N PHE A 195 -14.43 -9.14 8.16
CA PHE A 195 -14.59 -9.94 9.37
C PHE A 195 -14.45 -11.43 9.06
N PRO A 196 -14.10 -12.26 10.05
CA PRO A 196 -13.90 -13.69 9.85
C PRO A 196 -15.15 -14.39 9.32
N MET A 197 -14.97 -15.27 8.33
CA MET A 197 -16.03 -16.10 7.77
C MET A 197 -15.60 -17.56 7.74
N PRO A 198 -16.42 -18.49 8.23
CA PRO A 198 -16.15 -19.93 8.10
C PRO A 198 -16.00 -20.33 6.63
N LYS A 199 -14.97 -21.10 6.32
CA LYS A 199 -14.62 -21.51 4.95
C LYS A 199 -15.80 -22.13 4.20
N LEU A 200 -16.52 -23.05 4.84
CA LEU A 200 -17.68 -23.76 4.25
C LEU A 200 -18.87 -22.83 3.95
N LYS A 201 -18.92 -21.64 4.56
CA LYS A 201 -19.95 -20.64 4.28
C LYS A 201 -19.53 -19.67 3.18
N ASN A 202 -18.27 -19.68 2.76
CA ASN A 202 -17.75 -18.72 1.78
C ASN A 202 -18.39 -18.92 0.41
N PRO A 203 -19.11 -17.90 -0.14
CA PRO A 203 -19.82 -18.05 -1.41
C PRO A 203 -18.86 -18.21 -2.60
N LEU A 204 -17.69 -17.54 -2.58
CA LEU A 204 -16.72 -17.61 -3.66
C LEU A 204 -16.08 -19.00 -3.75
N LEU A 205 -15.75 -19.64 -2.64
CA LEU A 205 -15.22 -21.01 -2.65
C LEU A 205 -16.24 -22.01 -3.18
N LYS A 206 -17.54 -21.82 -2.89
CA LYS A 206 -18.62 -22.65 -3.44
C LYS A 206 -18.78 -22.43 -4.95
N GLU A 207 -18.77 -21.17 -5.39
CA GLU A 207 -18.82 -20.80 -6.82
C GLU A 207 -17.70 -21.46 -7.61
N LEU A 208 -16.49 -21.51 -7.03
CA LEU A 208 -15.30 -22.07 -7.67
C LEU A 208 -15.18 -23.61 -7.52
N GLY A 209 -16.02 -24.24 -6.71
CA GLY A 209 -15.97 -25.68 -6.45
C GLY A 209 -14.70 -26.14 -5.71
N ILE A 210 -14.14 -25.29 -4.82
CA ILE A 210 -12.88 -25.54 -4.11
C ILE A 210 -13.01 -25.45 -2.59
N SER A 211 -14.21 -25.59 -2.06
CA SER A 211 -14.45 -25.51 -0.60
C SER A 211 -13.74 -26.62 0.19
N ASP A 212 -13.45 -27.75 -0.45
CA ASP A 212 -12.73 -28.91 0.08
C ASP A 212 -11.20 -28.82 -0.06
N LYS A 213 -10.69 -27.86 -0.85
CA LYS A 213 -9.25 -27.71 -1.12
C LYS A 213 -8.56 -26.86 -0.05
N PHE A 214 -7.26 -27.08 0.14
CA PHE A 214 -6.41 -26.12 0.85
C PHE A 214 -6.09 -24.96 -0.08
N VAL A 215 -6.63 -23.77 0.22
CA VAL A 215 -6.55 -22.61 -0.66
C VAL A 215 -5.46 -21.66 -0.19
N VAL A 216 -4.45 -21.47 -1.04
CA VAL A 216 -3.35 -20.51 -0.88
C VAL A 216 -3.65 -19.28 -1.72
N GLN A 217 -3.92 -18.14 -1.10
CA GLN A 217 -4.41 -16.99 -1.83
C GLN A 217 -3.36 -15.87 -1.97
N CYS A 218 -3.34 -15.20 -3.11
CA CYS A 218 -2.70 -13.91 -3.30
C CYS A 218 -3.71 -12.91 -3.85
N ALA A 219 -4.21 -11.98 -3.01
CA ALA A 219 -5.20 -11.00 -3.40
C ALA A 219 -4.61 -9.58 -3.44
N GLY A 220 -4.87 -8.79 -4.50
CA GLY A 220 -4.45 -7.41 -4.67
C GLY A 220 -3.71 -7.12 -5.97
N THR A 221 -2.82 -6.14 -5.96
CA THR A 221 -2.07 -5.73 -7.16
C THR A 221 -1.03 -6.79 -7.55
N MET A 222 -1.10 -7.26 -8.79
CA MET A 222 -0.12 -8.14 -9.44
C MET A 222 0.90 -7.30 -10.20
N GLY A 223 1.66 -6.48 -9.45
CA GLY A 223 2.59 -5.51 -9.99
C GLY A 223 4.04 -5.99 -10.05
N ARG A 224 4.94 -5.11 -10.51
CA ARG A 224 6.36 -5.42 -10.61
C ARG A 224 7.04 -5.59 -9.26
N ALA A 225 6.54 -4.96 -8.22
CA ALA A 225 7.12 -5.02 -6.87
C ALA A 225 6.83 -6.33 -6.11
N GLN A 226 6.00 -7.21 -6.68
CA GLN A 226 5.63 -8.50 -6.08
C GLN A 226 6.42 -9.66 -6.69
N ALA A 227 6.78 -10.63 -5.84
CA ALA A 227 7.52 -11.84 -6.23
C ALA A 227 6.57 -12.92 -6.83
N ILE A 228 5.76 -12.54 -7.83
CA ILE A 228 4.76 -13.43 -8.44
C ILE A 228 5.41 -14.65 -9.09
N GLU A 229 6.60 -14.52 -9.65
CA GLU A 229 7.36 -15.60 -10.28
C GLU A 229 7.65 -16.71 -9.28
N THR A 230 8.02 -16.37 -8.05
CA THR A 230 8.27 -17.34 -6.96
C THR A 230 6.99 -18.09 -6.58
N LEU A 231 5.85 -17.39 -6.54
CA LEU A 231 4.56 -18.03 -6.26
C LEU A 231 4.18 -19.02 -7.36
N PHE A 232 4.42 -18.67 -8.61
CA PHE A 232 4.16 -19.56 -9.75
C PHE A 232 5.09 -20.78 -9.77
N ALA A 233 6.36 -20.58 -9.44
CA ALA A 233 7.31 -21.69 -9.33
C ALA A 233 6.93 -22.67 -8.19
N ALA A 234 6.45 -22.16 -7.06
CA ALA A 234 5.93 -22.98 -5.98
C ALA A 234 4.64 -23.74 -6.39
N ALA A 235 3.72 -23.06 -7.08
CA ALA A 235 2.50 -23.70 -7.59
C ALA A 235 2.80 -24.81 -8.59
N GLU A 236 3.79 -24.62 -9.47
CA GLU A 236 4.26 -25.64 -10.41
C GLU A 236 4.79 -26.88 -9.69
N LYS A 237 5.60 -26.70 -8.64
CA LYS A 237 6.14 -27.81 -7.83
C LYS A 237 5.05 -28.55 -7.03
N LEU A 238 3.93 -27.89 -6.74
CA LEU A 238 2.79 -28.47 -6.03
C LEU A 238 1.67 -28.96 -6.97
N LEU A 239 1.93 -29.12 -8.26
CA LEU A 239 0.92 -29.49 -9.25
C LEU A 239 0.30 -30.88 -8.97
N ASP A 240 1.07 -31.82 -8.41
CA ASP A 240 0.62 -33.13 -8.06
C ASP A 240 -0.17 -33.19 -6.75
N ASN A 241 -0.10 -32.16 -5.92
CA ASN A 241 -0.89 -32.04 -4.70
C ASN A 241 -2.29 -31.51 -5.04
N LYS A 242 -3.16 -32.45 -5.47
CA LYS A 242 -4.49 -32.14 -6.04
C LYS A 242 -5.47 -31.46 -5.07
N ASP A 243 -5.19 -31.47 -3.82
CA ASP A 243 -5.95 -30.82 -2.76
C ASP A 243 -5.45 -29.39 -2.42
N ILE A 244 -4.33 -28.93 -3.04
CA ILE A 244 -3.83 -27.56 -2.90
C ILE A 244 -4.21 -26.74 -4.12
N THR A 245 -4.84 -25.57 -3.90
CA THR A 245 -5.23 -24.64 -4.96
C THR A 245 -4.67 -23.25 -4.68
N PHE A 246 -4.04 -22.65 -5.67
CA PHE A 246 -3.60 -21.28 -5.63
C PHE A 246 -4.67 -20.37 -6.22
N LEU A 247 -5.15 -19.40 -5.43
CA LEU A 247 -6.18 -18.44 -5.84
C LEU A 247 -5.59 -17.03 -5.96
N PHE A 248 -5.46 -16.54 -7.18
CA PHE A 248 -5.00 -15.17 -7.45
C PHE A 248 -6.19 -14.27 -7.77
N ILE A 249 -6.31 -13.15 -7.03
CA ILE A 249 -7.41 -12.19 -7.22
C ILE A 249 -6.84 -10.79 -7.37
N GLY A 250 -7.09 -10.13 -8.50
CA GLY A 250 -6.64 -8.76 -8.67
C GLY A 250 -6.29 -8.37 -10.10
N SER A 251 -5.54 -7.27 -10.21
CA SER A 251 -5.10 -6.71 -11.49
C SER A 251 -3.67 -6.22 -11.40
N GLY A 252 -3.02 -5.98 -12.54
CA GLY A 252 -1.67 -5.44 -12.56
C GLY A 252 -0.88 -5.82 -13.80
N GLN A 253 0.34 -5.31 -13.89
CA GLN A 253 1.19 -5.46 -15.07
C GLN A 253 1.59 -6.91 -15.37
N LYS A 254 1.66 -7.78 -14.35
CA LYS A 254 2.03 -9.19 -14.51
C LYS A 254 0.89 -10.11 -14.96
N VAL A 255 -0.36 -9.63 -15.02
CA VAL A 255 -1.54 -10.47 -15.33
C VAL A 255 -1.42 -11.19 -16.66
N ASN A 256 -0.97 -10.52 -17.72
CA ASN A 256 -0.80 -11.16 -19.03
C ASN A 256 0.27 -12.26 -18.99
N TRP A 257 1.37 -12.02 -18.28
CA TRP A 257 2.41 -13.03 -18.05
C TRP A 257 1.85 -14.23 -17.27
N MET A 258 1.07 -13.99 -16.19
CA MET A 258 0.45 -15.05 -15.39
C MET A 258 -0.47 -15.93 -16.26
N LYS A 259 -1.39 -15.32 -17.01
CA LYS A 259 -2.30 -16.04 -17.91
C LYS A 259 -1.56 -16.87 -18.97
N LYS A 260 -0.46 -16.32 -19.50
CA LYS A 260 0.40 -17.03 -20.46
C LYS A 260 1.03 -18.26 -19.77
N LYS A 261 1.62 -18.10 -18.57
CA LYS A 261 2.26 -19.20 -17.83
C LYS A 261 1.30 -20.30 -17.41
N ILE A 262 0.10 -19.96 -16.97
CA ILE A 262 -0.95 -20.95 -16.64
C ILE A 262 -1.21 -21.87 -17.84
N ARG A 263 -1.35 -21.29 -19.04
CA ARG A 263 -1.61 -22.05 -20.28
C ARG A 263 -0.40 -22.88 -20.72
N GLU A 264 0.79 -22.24 -20.80
CA GLU A 264 2.02 -22.90 -21.27
C GLU A 264 2.40 -24.12 -20.43
N LYS A 265 2.20 -24.03 -19.11
CA LYS A 265 2.60 -25.08 -18.17
C LYS A 265 1.43 -25.93 -17.67
N SER A 266 0.22 -25.71 -18.21
CA SER A 266 -1.00 -26.42 -17.82
C SER A 266 -1.21 -26.47 -16.29
N LEU A 267 -1.02 -25.33 -15.62
CA LEU A 267 -1.10 -25.22 -14.14
C LEU A 267 -2.57 -25.30 -13.69
N LYS A 268 -3.08 -26.53 -13.53
CA LYS A 268 -4.48 -26.80 -13.16
C LYS A 268 -4.81 -26.45 -11.71
N ASN A 269 -3.79 -26.28 -10.87
CA ASN A 269 -3.91 -25.90 -9.46
C ASN A 269 -3.91 -24.38 -9.25
N ILE A 270 -3.94 -23.57 -10.33
CA ILE A 270 -4.03 -22.11 -10.26
C ILE A 270 -5.36 -21.63 -10.80
N ILE A 271 -6.09 -20.88 -9.98
CA ILE A 271 -7.28 -20.11 -10.38
C ILE A 271 -6.90 -18.64 -10.36
N PHE A 272 -7.14 -17.95 -11.47
CA PHE A 272 -6.95 -16.50 -11.58
C PHE A 272 -8.28 -15.81 -11.80
N LEU A 273 -8.68 -14.97 -10.85
CA LEU A 273 -9.80 -14.06 -10.93
C LEU A 273 -9.29 -12.63 -11.16
N GLY A 274 -10.03 -11.87 -11.94
CA GLY A 274 -9.77 -10.45 -12.13
C GLY A 274 -9.93 -9.64 -10.84
N GLN A 275 -9.82 -8.32 -10.97
CA GLN A 275 -10.09 -7.41 -9.87
C GLN A 275 -11.55 -7.52 -9.43
N ARG A 276 -11.76 -7.67 -8.14
CA ARG A 276 -13.10 -7.65 -7.52
C ARG A 276 -13.35 -6.29 -6.86
N PRO A 277 -14.61 -5.85 -6.80
CA PRO A 277 -14.95 -4.58 -6.16
C PRO A 277 -14.75 -4.65 -4.64
N ARG A 278 -14.54 -3.48 -4.03
CA ARG A 278 -14.26 -3.39 -2.60
C ARG A 278 -15.40 -3.93 -1.72
N TYR A 279 -16.64 -3.75 -2.11
CA TYR A 279 -17.79 -4.29 -1.36
C TYR A 279 -17.80 -5.82 -1.25
N ASP A 280 -17.09 -6.53 -2.17
CA ASP A 280 -16.92 -7.98 -2.14
C ASP A 280 -15.67 -8.41 -1.32
N GLN A 281 -14.97 -7.46 -0.70
CA GLN A 281 -13.69 -7.69 -0.04
C GLN A 281 -13.77 -8.75 1.07
N ASN A 282 -14.86 -8.75 1.84
CA ASN A 282 -15.05 -9.75 2.87
C ASN A 282 -15.15 -11.16 2.31
N ASN A 283 -15.84 -11.35 1.18
CA ASN A 283 -15.97 -12.67 0.54
C ASN A 283 -14.62 -13.16 0.01
N PHE A 284 -13.93 -12.34 -0.78
CA PHE A 284 -12.71 -12.81 -1.42
C PHE A 284 -11.52 -12.92 -0.46
N LEU A 285 -11.39 -12.10 0.58
CA LEU A 285 -10.30 -12.26 1.56
C LEU A 285 -10.48 -13.48 2.46
N ASN A 286 -11.73 -13.88 2.70
CA ASN A 286 -12.03 -15.12 3.42
C ASN A 286 -11.95 -16.39 2.56
N ALA A 287 -11.73 -16.27 1.25
CA ALA A 287 -11.68 -17.42 0.33
C ALA A 287 -10.30 -18.11 0.33
N CYS A 288 -9.73 -18.31 1.53
CA CYS A 288 -8.45 -19.02 1.66
C CYS A 288 -8.26 -19.65 3.05
N ASP A 289 -7.31 -20.55 3.13
CA ASP A 289 -6.76 -21.07 4.39
C ASP A 289 -5.56 -20.22 4.84
N VAL A 290 -4.71 -19.79 3.89
CA VAL A 290 -3.55 -18.93 4.12
C VAL A 290 -3.40 -17.89 3.01
N SER A 291 -2.96 -16.69 3.36
CA SER A 291 -2.74 -15.62 2.39
C SER A 291 -1.27 -15.31 2.16
N LEU A 292 -0.86 -15.25 0.88
CA LEU A 292 0.47 -14.84 0.45
C LEU A 292 0.56 -13.32 0.34
N VAL A 293 1.48 -12.72 1.06
CA VAL A 293 1.84 -11.31 0.91
C VAL A 293 3.29 -11.22 0.50
N THR A 294 3.56 -10.58 -0.64
CA THR A 294 4.89 -10.66 -1.26
C THR A 294 5.52 -9.32 -1.53
N LEU A 295 6.84 -9.27 -1.46
CA LEU A 295 7.71 -8.20 -1.92
C LEU A 295 8.91 -8.78 -2.69
N LEU A 296 9.36 -8.10 -3.74
CA LEU A 296 10.60 -8.48 -4.43
C LEU A 296 11.84 -8.31 -3.54
N PRO A 297 12.93 -9.05 -3.82
CA PRO A 297 14.23 -8.70 -3.29
C PRO A 297 14.57 -7.23 -3.55
N GLY A 298 15.17 -6.54 -2.58
CA GLY A 298 15.50 -5.11 -2.68
C GLY A 298 14.35 -4.13 -2.38
N MET A 299 13.14 -4.62 -2.07
CA MET A 299 12.01 -3.78 -1.65
C MET A 299 12.01 -3.47 -0.14
N THR A 300 12.93 -4.02 0.65
CA THR A 300 13.06 -3.71 2.09
C THR A 300 13.25 -2.22 2.30
N GLY A 301 12.36 -1.62 3.09
CA GLY A 301 12.33 -0.17 3.32
C GLY A 301 11.78 0.67 2.18
N ALA A 302 11.51 0.09 1.01
CA ALA A 302 10.98 0.82 -0.14
C ALA A 302 9.45 0.94 -0.13
N GLY A 303 8.76 0.10 0.63
CA GLY A 303 7.31 0.15 0.83
C GLY A 303 6.80 -1.00 1.69
N VAL A 304 5.64 -0.81 2.31
CA VAL A 304 4.96 -1.84 3.10
C VAL A 304 3.64 -2.24 2.42
N PRO A 305 3.39 -3.53 2.16
CA PRO A 305 2.19 -3.98 1.48
C PRO A 305 0.95 -3.83 2.37
N SER A 306 0.10 -2.86 2.07
CA SER A 306 -1.11 -2.55 2.86
C SER A 306 -2.12 -3.70 2.93
N ARG A 307 -2.05 -4.66 1.99
CA ARG A 307 -2.96 -5.83 1.97
C ARG A 307 -2.85 -6.70 3.23
N MET A 308 -1.68 -6.72 3.90
CA MET A 308 -1.49 -7.51 5.11
C MET A 308 -2.52 -7.17 6.20
N TYR A 309 -2.89 -5.91 6.36
CA TYR A 309 -3.83 -5.46 7.39
C TYR A 309 -5.24 -5.99 7.17
N ASN A 310 -5.73 -6.01 5.93
CA ASN A 310 -7.05 -6.56 5.62
C ASN A 310 -7.05 -8.09 5.62
N VAL A 311 -5.93 -8.75 5.35
CA VAL A 311 -5.75 -10.19 5.59
C VAL A 311 -5.88 -10.51 7.08
N MET A 312 -5.23 -9.71 7.94
CA MET A 312 -5.41 -9.80 9.40
C MET A 312 -6.88 -9.63 9.82
N ALA A 313 -7.59 -8.65 9.23
CA ALA A 313 -9.01 -8.42 9.52
C ALA A 313 -9.89 -9.63 9.16
N ALA A 314 -9.55 -10.36 8.09
CA ALA A 314 -10.22 -11.61 7.71
C ALA A 314 -9.84 -12.81 8.59
N SER A 315 -9.01 -12.63 9.63
CA SER A 315 -8.52 -13.72 10.49
C SER A 315 -7.76 -14.80 9.71
N LYS A 316 -6.95 -14.39 8.72
CA LYS A 316 -6.17 -15.32 7.90
C LYS A 316 -4.69 -15.24 8.25
N PRO A 317 -4.03 -16.40 8.44
CA PRO A 317 -2.59 -16.46 8.57
C PRO A 317 -1.90 -15.94 7.30
N ILE A 318 -0.68 -15.39 7.47
CA ILE A 318 0.08 -14.80 6.38
C ILE A 318 1.34 -15.64 6.12
N ILE A 319 1.59 -16.02 4.88
CA ILE A 319 2.94 -16.38 4.45
C ILE A 319 3.54 -15.15 3.79
N SER A 320 4.50 -14.53 4.46
CA SER A 320 5.25 -13.37 4.00
C SER A 320 6.40 -13.81 3.11
N VAL A 321 6.27 -13.59 1.80
CA VAL A 321 7.32 -13.89 0.83
C VAL A 321 8.15 -12.63 0.61
N ALA A 322 9.10 -12.38 1.51
CA ALA A 322 9.85 -11.12 1.59
C ALA A 322 11.18 -11.32 2.33
N SER A 323 12.08 -10.34 2.22
CA SER A 323 13.31 -10.34 3.03
C SER A 323 13.00 -10.26 4.52
N GLU A 324 13.80 -10.90 5.36
CA GLU A 324 13.57 -11.01 6.81
C GLU A 324 13.49 -9.66 7.52
N GLU A 325 14.28 -8.68 7.09
CA GLU A 325 14.32 -7.33 7.68
C GLU A 325 13.18 -6.42 7.20
N SER A 326 12.31 -6.86 6.30
CA SER A 326 11.14 -6.09 5.85
C SER A 326 10.10 -5.96 6.98
N GLU A 327 9.41 -4.82 7.05
CA GLU A 327 8.34 -4.64 8.04
C GLU A 327 7.27 -5.75 7.95
N LEU A 328 6.97 -6.21 6.74
CA LEU A 328 6.06 -7.34 6.50
C LEU A 328 6.53 -8.60 7.27
N SER A 329 7.81 -8.97 7.12
CA SER A 329 8.38 -10.16 7.75
C SER A 329 8.52 -9.99 9.26
N LEU A 330 8.96 -8.82 9.70
CA LEU A 330 9.10 -8.50 11.13
C LEU A 330 7.75 -8.64 11.84
N VAL A 331 6.70 -8.01 11.33
CA VAL A 331 5.35 -8.09 11.93
C VAL A 331 4.85 -9.52 11.92
N THR A 332 5.04 -10.27 10.83
CA THR A 332 4.57 -11.66 10.72
C THR A 332 5.21 -12.56 11.78
N LYS A 333 6.52 -12.41 12.03
CA LYS A 333 7.26 -13.18 13.04
C LYS A 333 6.95 -12.73 14.47
N GLU A 334 7.03 -11.43 14.75
CA GLU A 334 6.88 -10.88 16.08
C GLU A 334 5.48 -11.08 16.68
N GLU A 335 4.46 -11.00 15.83
CA GLU A 335 3.07 -11.16 16.23
C GLU A 335 2.59 -12.61 16.09
N ASP A 336 3.45 -13.51 15.62
CA ASP A 336 3.17 -14.94 15.38
C ASP A 336 1.84 -15.15 14.64
N ILE A 337 1.72 -14.50 13.47
CA ILE A 337 0.54 -14.52 12.60
C ILE A 337 0.77 -15.27 11.30
N GLY A 338 1.88 -16.00 11.20
CA GLY A 338 2.21 -16.76 9.99
C GLY A 338 3.70 -17.07 9.86
N TRP A 339 4.12 -17.29 8.64
CA TRP A 339 5.48 -17.70 8.28
C TRP A 339 6.17 -16.65 7.40
N VAL A 340 7.49 -16.72 7.37
CA VAL A 340 8.33 -15.88 6.50
C VAL A 340 9.16 -16.77 5.61
N THR A 341 9.14 -16.53 4.30
CA THR A 341 9.94 -17.24 3.29
C THR A 341 10.70 -16.23 2.41
N SER A 342 11.84 -16.66 1.89
CA SER A 342 12.63 -15.84 0.97
C SER A 342 11.88 -15.58 -0.34
N PRO A 343 11.90 -14.35 -0.87
CA PRO A 343 11.22 -14.01 -2.12
C PRO A 343 11.87 -14.61 -3.37
N ALA A 344 13.04 -15.23 -3.24
CA ALA A 344 13.78 -15.88 -4.34
C ALA A 344 13.86 -17.40 -4.19
N ASN A 345 13.19 -17.99 -3.18
CA ASN A 345 13.27 -19.42 -2.88
C ASN A 345 11.90 -20.09 -2.95
N PRO A 346 11.49 -20.64 -4.11
CA PRO A 346 10.22 -21.35 -4.24
C PRO A 346 10.16 -22.66 -3.45
N ASP A 347 11.29 -23.32 -3.18
CA ASP A 347 11.33 -24.57 -2.40
C ASP A 347 10.99 -24.32 -0.93
N ASP A 348 11.49 -23.24 -0.37
CA ASP A 348 11.14 -22.80 0.97
C ASP A 348 9.64 -22.47 1.08
N LEU A 349 9.08 -21.79 0.08
CA LEU A 349 7.65 -21.52 0.02
C LEU A 349 6.82 -22.82 -0.07
N VAL A 350 7.23 -23.79 -0.87
CA VAL A 350 6.59 -25.12 -0.96
C VAL A 350 6.58 -25.81 0.40
N LYS A 351 7.74 -25.88 1.07
CA LYS A 351 7.86 -26.48 2.41
C LYS A 351 6.91 -25.82 3.40
N THR A 352 6.88 -24.48 3.41
CA THR A 352 6.02 -23.69 4.31
C THR A 352 4.52 -23.90 4.02
N ILE A 353 4.11 -24.01 2.76
CA ILE A 353 2.72 -24.30 2.40
C ILE A 353 2.31 -25.71 2.89
N LEU A 354 3.19 -26.71 2.73
CA LEU A 354 2.93 -28.07 3.21
C LEU A 354 2.88 -28.15 4.74
N GLU A 355 3.76 -27.41 5.44
CA GLU A 355 3.71 -27.27 6.90
C GLU A 355 2.38 -26.62 7.34
N ALA A 356 2.01 -25.49 6.75
CA ALA A 356 0.76 -24.81 7.06
C ALA A 356 -0.48 -25.70 6.85
N ARG A 357 -0.48 -26.51 5.78
CA ARG A 357 -1.55 -27.45 5.49
C ARG A 357 -1.64 -28.58 6.54
N SER A 358 -0.52 -29.01 7.09
CA SER A 358 -0.48 -30.16 8.03
C SER A 358 -0.98 -29.79 9.44
N ASP A 359 -1.07 -28.50 9.81
CA ASP A 359 -1.47 -28.04 11.14
C ASP A 359 -2.56 -26.96 11.07
N LEU A 360 -3.80 -27.43 10.91
CA LEU A 360 -4.98 -26.56 10.85
C LEU A 360 -5.24 -25.83 12.18
N GLY A 361 -4.89 -26.44 13.32
CA GLY A 361 -5.03 -25.79 14.63
C GLY A 361 -4.14 -24.57 14.76
N ARG A 362 -2.88 -24.68 14.31
CA ARG A 362 -1.93 -23.56 14.27
C ARG A 362 -2.40 -22.45 13.34
N LEU A 363 -2.97 -22.81 12.18
CA LEU A 363 -3.57 -21.82 11.26
C LEU A 363 -4.68 -21.02 11.93
N GLU A 364 -5.59 -21.69 12.63
CA GLU A 364 -6.71 -21.02 13.32
C GLU A 364 -6.21 -20.10 14.43
N GLU A 365 -5.22 -20.52 15.19
CA GLU A 365 -4.62 -19.72 16.24
C GLU A 365 -3.89 -18.49 15.71
N MET A 366 -3.08 -18.62 14.65
CA MET A 366 -2.44 -17.50 13.96
C MET A 366 -3.48 -16.53 13.38
N GLY A 367 -4.54 -17.05 12.79
CA GLY A 367 -5.65 -16.25 12.27
C GLY A 367 -6.34 -15.46 13.37
N ARG A 368 -6.58 -16.04 14.54
CA ARG A 368 -7.18 -15.36 15.69
C ARG A 368 -6.29 -14.24 16.22
N ARG A 369 -4.95 -14.46 16.32
CA ARG A 369 -4.00 -13.39 16.67
C ARG A 369 -3.98 -12.28 15.63
N ALA A 370 -3.98 -12.61 14.34
CA ALA A 370 -4.06 -11.63 13.27
C ALA A 370 -5.33 -10.76 13.38
N ARG A 371 -6.50 -11.35 13.68
CA ARG A 371 -7.75 -10.64 13.91
C ARG A 371 -7.66 -9.68 15.10
N LEU A 372 -7.13 -10.12 16.21
CA LEU A 372 -6.95 -9.29 17.41
C LEU A 372 -6.09 -8.06 17.11
N LEU A 373 -5.01 -8.22 16.33
CA LEU A 373 -4.16 -7.11 15.90
C LEU A 373 -4.91 -6.12 15.01
N ALA A 374 -5.73 -6.61 14.09
CA ALA A 374 -6.56 -5.77 13.24
C ALA A 374 -7.57 -4.92 14.03
N GLU A 375 -8.14 -5.47 15.10
CA GLU A 375 -9.12 -4.79 15.97
C GLU A 375 -8.47 -3.85 17.00
N THR A 376 -7.19 -4.04 17.31
CA THR A 376 -6.48 -3.28 18.35
C THR A 376 -5.37 -2.42 17.76
N LYS A 377 -4.18 -2.99 17.57
CA LYS A 377 -2.94 -2.30 17.18
C LYS A 377 -3.07 -1.60 15.81
N TYR A 378 -3.74 -2.25 14.87
CA TYR A 378 -3.93 -1.76 13.49
C TYR A 378 -5.36 -1.35 13.18
N SER A 379 -6.21 -1.12 14.19
CA SER A 379 -7.55 -0.60 13.97
C SER A 379 -7.51 0.84 13.42
N ILE A 380 -8.52 1.23 12.66
CA ILE A 380 -8.65 2.60 12.14
C ILE A 380 -8.55 3.63 13.27
N LYS A 381 -9.20 3.38 14.41
CA LYS A 381 -9.16 4.25 15.59
C LYS A 381 -7.74 4.41 16.14
N SER A 382 -7.01 3.31 16.31
CA SER A 382 -5.64 3.31 16.84
C SER A 382 -4.66 4.03 15.91
N ILE A 383 -4.81 3.86 14.60
CA ILE A 383 -3.91 4.48 13.62
C ILE A 383 -4.23 5.97 13.44
N ILE A 384 -5.51 6.34 13.40
CA ILE A 384 -5.91 7.77 13.32
C ILE A 384 -5.40 8.53 14.55
N ALA A 385 -5.53 7.97 15.76
CA ALA A 385 -5.00 8.59 16.98
C ALA A 385 -3.48 8.88 16.93
N LYS A 386 -2.71 8.11 16.15
CA LYS A 386 -1.29 8.43 15.91
C LYS A 386 -1.11 9.66 15.02
N TYR A 387 -1.97 9.84 14.01
CA TYR A 387 -1.97 11.04 13.18
C TYR A 387 -2.42 12.28 13.98
N GLU A 388 -3.46 12.15 14.81
CA GLU A 388 -3.94 13.23 15.67
C GLU A 388 -2.81 13.73 16.57
N ARG A 389 -2.15 12.83 17.32
CA ARG A 389 -1.01 13.19 18.17
C ARG A 389 0.13 13.87 17.41
N ALA A 390 0.47 13.36 16.21
CA ALA A 390 1.54 13.93 15.42
C ALA A 390 1.18 15.34 14.88
N ILE A 391 -0.08 15.62 14.62
CA ILE A 391 -0.57 16.94 14.21
C ILE A 391 -0.62 17.89 15.42
N GLU A 392 -1.09 17.43 16.57
CA GLU A 392 -1.10 18.20 17.82
C GLU A 392 0.32 18.63 18.24
N GLU A 393 1.31 17.72 18.14
CA GLU A 393 2.73 18.06 18.39
C GLU A 393 3.17 19.24 17.53
N ILE A 394 2.80 19.30 16.26
CA ILE A 394 3.19 20.37 15.34
C ILE A 394 2.51 21.68 15.70
N ILE A 395 1.22 21.64 16.06
CA ILE A 395 0.46 22.84 16.47
C ILE A 395 1.01 23.43 17.76
N LEU A 396 1.37 22.58 18.73
CA LEU A 396 1.96 23.03 20.00
C LEU A 396 3.35 23.65 19.80
N GLU A 397 4.20 23.07 18.96
CA GLU A 397 5.51 23.62 18.61
C GLU A 397 5.36 25.02 17.97
N GLU A 398 4.36 25.23 17.14
CA GLU A 398 4.12 26.52 16.51
C GLU A 398 3.63 27.60 17.48
N ASN A 399 2.78 27.22 18.43
CA ASN A 399 2.31 28.14 19.46
C ASN A 399 3.44 28.55 20.44
N HIS A 400 4.35 27.63 20.77
CA HIS A 400 5.54 27.95 21.55
C HIS A 400 6.44 28.98 20.83
N LEU A 401 6.67 28.82 19.53
CA LEU A 401 7.51 29.72 18.74
C LEU A 401 6.88 31.11 18.52
N LYS A 402 5.55 31.25 18.63
CA LYS A 402 4.85 32.56 18.54
C LYS A 402 4.84 33.32 19.86
N ASN A 403 5.12 32.63 20.96
CA ASN A 403 5.13 33.22 22.32
C ASN A 403 6.54 33.57 22.84
N ILE A 404 7.57 33.33 22.03
CA ILE A 404 8.96 33.75 22.21
C ILE A 404 9.25 34.92 21.25
#